data_2a8d6a215dd6895a3660b667238fe28f
#
_entry.id   2a8d6a215dd6895a3660b667238fe28f
#
_cell.length_a   1.000
_cell.length_b   1.000
_cell.length_c   1.000
_cell.angle_alpha   90.00
_cell.angle_beta   90.00
_cell.angle_gamma   90.00
#
_symmetry.space_group_name_H-M   'P 1'
#
loop_
_entity.id
_entity.type
_entity.pdbx_description
1 polymer ?
#
loop_
_entity_poly.entity_id
_entity_poly.type
_entity_poly.pdbx_seq_one_letter_code
_entity_poly.pdbx_strand_id
1 'polypeptide(L)'
;SNIIYAGTGEQQNRQSTTWGNGMYKSTDQGETWSSIGLNKTYHIGKVIVHPKNSNVVYVAALGNLWKESKERGVYKSTNGGKTWKKVLYINEFTGVVTIEMDKNDPNILYAAAYQRMRKVWGFNGGGPGSGIYKTTNGGNTWTKLSKGLPPGNLGRIGLATSRSRSNIV
;
A
#
# COMPACT_ATOMS: atom_id res chain seq x y z
N SER A 1 -10.89 8.65 18.29
CA SER A 1 -9.53 9.18 17.99
C SER A 1 -9.67 10.49 17.24
N ASN A 2 -8.98 11.52 17.66
CA ASN A 2 -9.02 12.83 16.99
C ASN A 2 -8.12 12.85 15.73
N ILE A 3 -7.29 11.81 15.55
CA ILE A 3 -6.34 11.71 14.44
C ILE A 3 -6.93 10.82 13.35
N ILE A 4 -7.01 11.36 12.13
CA ILE A 4 -7.45 10.65 10.94
C ILE A 4 -6.38 10.82 9.84
N TYR A 5 -6.11 9.74 9.11
CA TYR A 5 -5.24 9.75 7.93
C TYR A 5 -6.06 9.43 6.68
N ALA A 6 -5.86 10.20 5.62
CA ALA A 6 -6.51 9.99 4.34
C ALA A 6 -5.47 9.88 3.22
N GLY A 7 -5.57 8.81 2.44
CA GLY A 7 -4.81 8.62 1.21
C GLY A 7 -5.70 8.94 0.01
N THR A 8 -5.17 9.67 -0.96
CA THR A 8 -5.93 10.15 -2.11
C THR A 8 -5.60 9.38 -3.40
N GLY A 9 -6.46 9.50 -4.39
CA GLY A 9 -6.37 8.83 -5.68
C GLY A 9 -7.15 7.53 -5.76
N GLU A 10 -7.71 7.27 -6.91
CA GLU A 10 -8.56 6.11 -7.14
C GLU A 10 -7.72 4.85 -7.35
N GLN A 11 -7.94 3.83 -6.51
CA GLN A 11 -7.21 2.56 -6.59
C GLN A 11 -7.85 1.52 -7.51
N GLN A 12 -9.07 1.77 -7.98
CA GLN A 12 -9.85 0.81 -8.76
C GLN A 12 -9.30 0.62 -10.18
N ASN A 13 -9.58 -0.56 -10.75
CA ASN A 13 -9.24 -0.90 -12.12
C ASN A 13 -10.31 -0.39 -13.08
N ARG A 14 -10.26 0.91 -13.41
CA ARG A 14 -11.20 1.51 -14.35
C ARG A 14 -10.49 2.02 -15.61
N GLN A 15 -11.28 2.37 -16.61
CA GLN A 15 -10.80 3.02 -17.84
C GLN A 15 -10.29 4.44 -17.55
N SER A 16 -11.00 5.19 -16.71
CA SER A 16 -10.57 6.47 -16.14
C SER A 16 -10.19 6.29 -14.68
N THR A 17 -9.08 6.86 -14.27
CA THR A 17 -8.60 6.80 -12.88
C THR A 17 -8.19 8.19 -12.45
N THR A 18 -8.88 8.74 -11.45
CA THR A 18 -8.60 10.07 -10.91
C THR A 18 -7.35 10.05 -10.05
N TRP A 19 -6.46 11.01 -10.29
CA TRP A 19 -5.23 11.15 -9.53
C TRP A 19 -5.48 11.79 -8.17
N GLY A 20 -4.75 11.32 -7.18
CA GLY A 20 -4.65 11.95 -5.89
C GLY A 20 -3.37 12.78 -5.75
N ASN A 21 -3.25 13.42 -4.61
CA ASN A 21 -2.11 14.26 -4.25
C ASN A 21 -1.47 13.82 -2.91
N GLY A 22 -1.29 12.50 -2.75
CA GLY A 22 -0.60 11.91 -1.61
C GLY A 22 -1.46 11.78 -0.36
N MET A 23 -0.84 12.02 0.78
CA MET A 23 -1.41 11.78 2.09
C MET A 23 -1.83 13.06 2.80
N TYR A 24 -2.95 12.98 3.51
CA TYR A 24 -3.47 14.04 4.36
C TYR A 24 -3.70 13.53 5.78
N LYS A 25 -3.64 14.45 6.74
CA LYS A 25 -3.89 14.18 8.16
C LYS A 25 -4.80 15.25 8.73
N SER A 26 -5.79 14.80 9.52
CA SER A 26 -6.56 15.63 10.42
C SER A 26 -6.16 15.34 11.87
N THR A 27 -6.22 16.35 12.72
CA THR A 27 -6.02 16.24 14.19
C THR A 27 -7.23 16.68 14.99
N ASP A 28 -8.33 17.03 14.32
CA ASP A 28 -9.57 17.60 14.83
C ASP A 28 -10.81 16.82 14.34
N GLN A 29 -10.71 15.51 14.23
CA GLN A 29 -11.81 14.60 13.82
C GLN A 29 -12.30 14.79 12.37
N GLY A 30 -11.48 15.42 11.52
CA GLY A 30 -11.79 15.60 10.09
C GLY A 30 -12.29 16.99 9.73
N GLU A 31 -12.33 17.92 10.67
CA GLU A 31 -12.73 19.30 10.38
C GLU A 31 -11.72 20.02 9.50
N THR A 32 -10.42 19.84 9.77
CA THR A 32 -9.36 20.39 8.92
C THR A 32 -8.35 19.32 8.49
N TRP A 33 -7.70 19.54 7.36
CA TRP A 33 -6.76 18.60 6.76
C TRP A 33 -5.47 19.29 6.32
N SER A 34 -4.34 18.69 6.70
CA SER A 34 -3.01 19.12 6.26
C SER A 34 -2.36 18.06 5.39
N SER A 35 -1.73 18.48 4.29
CA SER A 35 -0.92 17.58 3.48
C SER A 35 0.31 17.12 4.27
N ILE A 36 0.58 15.83 4.24
CA ILE A 36 1.71 15.19 4.92
C ILE A 36 2.63 14.45 3.94
N GLY A 37 2.63 14.85 2.67
CA GLY A 37 3.55 14.37 1.65
C GLY A 37 3.04 13.21 0.81
N LEU A 38 3.97 12.48 0.20
CA LEU A 38 3.72 11.41 -0.79
C LEU A 38 2.95 11.87 -2.03
N ASN A 39 3.06 13.15 -2.41
CA ASN A 39 2.30 13.76 -3.50
C ASN A 39 2.52 13.09 -4.87
N LYS A 40 3.70 12.48 -5.08
CA LYS A 40 4.05 11.80 -6.34
C LYS A 40 3.59 10.33 -6.39
N THR A 41 2.88 9.83 -5.37
CA THR A 41 2.37 8.45 -5.36
C THR A 41 1.10 8.29 -6.19
N TYR A 42 0.40 9.36 -6.51
CA TYR A 42 -0.82 9.46 -7.34
C TYR A 42 -2.01 8.64 -6.84
N HIS A 43 -1.79 7.38 -6.43
CA HIS A 43 -2.86 6.48 -6.02
C HIS A 43 -2.46 5.74 -4.75
N ILE A 44 -3.18 6.02 -3.67
CA ILE A 44 -3.02 5.34 -2.38
C ILE A 44 -4.05 4.20 -2.31
N GLY A 45 -3.57 2.97 -2.19
CA GLY A 45 -4.42 1.79 -2.11
C GLY A 45 -5.00 1.55 -0.73
N LYS A 46 -4.16 1.70 0.30
CA LYS A 46 -4.59 1.51 1.69
C LYS A 46 -3.66 2.24 2.66
N VAL A 47 -4.24 2.70 3.76
CA VAL A 47 -3.53 3.26 4.90
C VAL A 47 -3.80 2.41 6.13
N ILE A 48 -2.77 2.04 6.87
CA ILE A 48 -2.87 1.33 8.14
C ILE A 48 -2.14 2.12 9.22
N VAL A 49 -2.82 2.34 10.33
CA VAL A 49 -2.25 2.93 11.54
C VAL A 49 -1.97 1.81 12.53
N HIS A 50 -0.80 1.83 13.14
CA HIS A 50 -0.42 0.87 14.16
C HIS A 50 -1.36 0.96 15.38
N PRO A 51 -1.93 -0.15 15.90
CA PRO A 51 -3.03 -0.13 16.86
C PRO A 51 -2.65 0.48 18.22
N LYS A 52 -1.37 0.45 18.59
CA LYS A 52 -0.86 0.97 19.88
C LYS A 52 -0.06 2.27 19.74
N ASN A 53 0.21 2.74 18.51
CA ASN A 53 1.03 3.94 18.27
C ASN A 53 0.57 4.65 17.01
N SER A 54 -0.25 5.68 17.15
CA SER A 54 -0.78 6.46 16.02
C SER A 54 0.27 7.21 15.20
N ASN A 55 1.51 7.29 15.67
CA ASN A 55 2.62 7.87 14.90
C ASN A 55 3.21 6.89 13.88
N VAL A 56 2.96 5.58 14.04
CA VAL A 56 3.42 4.55 13.09
C VAL A 56 2.30 4.30 12.08
N VAL A 57 2.58 4.66 10.82
CA VAL A 57 1.61 4.58 9.72
C VAL A 57 2.26 3.89 8.53
N TYR A 58 1.53 2.98 7.89
CA TYR A 58 1.92 2.33 6.65
C TYR A 58 0.98 2.75 5.52
N VAL A 59 1.53 2.96 4.34
CA VAL A 59 0.80 3.38 3.15
C VAL A 59 1.15 2.48 1.98
N ALA A 60 0.15 1.84 1.39
CA ALA A 60 0.26 1.12 0.14
C ALA A 60 0.07 2.08 -1.03
N ALA A 61 1.07 2.22 -1.90
CA ALA A 61 1.07 3.14 -3.02
C ALA A 61 1.19 2.42 -4.36
N LEU A 62 0.27 2.71 -5.27
CA LEU A 62 0.26 2.20 -6.64
C LEU A 62 1.20 2.99 -7.56
N GLY A 63 1.50 4.25 -7.22
CA GLY A 63 2.29 5.15 -8.05
C GLY A 63 1.55 5.62 -9.30
N ASN A 64 2.26 6.23 -10.24
CA ASN A 64 1.70 6.61 -11.52
C ASN A 64 1.35 5.37 -12.36
N LEU A 65 0.12 5.27 -12.85
CA LEU A 65 -0.37 4.10 -13.57
C LEU A 65 -0.12 4.17 -15.09
N TRP A 66 0.23 5.36 -15.61
CA TRP A 66 0.41 5.61 -17.04
C TRP A 66 1.87 5.55 -17.49
N LYS A 67 2.79 5.58 -16.54
CA LYS A 67 4.23 5.51 -16.78
C LYS A 67 4.95 4.77 -15.66
N GLU A 68 6.20 4.46 -15.89
CA GLU A 68 7.14 3.99 -14.88
C GLU A 68 7.18 4.96 -13.69
N SER A 69 7.20 4.39 -12.49
CA SER A 69 7.18 5.22 -11.28
C SER A 69 7.99 4.59 -10.17
N LYS A 70 9.01 5.31 -9.73
CA LYS A 70 9.77 4.94 -8.54
C LYS A 70 8.99 5.18 -7.23
N GLU A 71 7.82 5.82 -7.32
CA GLU A 71 6.97 6.14 -6.16
C GLU A 71 5.94 5.03 -5.83
N ARG A 72 6.16 3.82 -6.35
CA ARG A 72 5.39 2.60 -6.06
C ARG A 72 5.93 1.89 -4.82
N GLY A 73 5.08 1.15 -4.10
CA GLY A 73 5.49 0.29 -2.99
C GLY A 73 4.78 0.55 -1.68
N VAL A 74 5.44 0.25 -0.57
CA VAL A 74 4.95 0.54 0.78
C VAL A 74 5.83 1.60 1.42
N TYR A 75 5.18 2.61 1.99
CA TYR A 75 5.82 3.64 2.80
C TYR A 75 5.47 3.46 4.27
N LYS A 76 6.41 3.79 5.14
CA LYS A 76 6.26 3.79 6.60
C LYS A 76 6.65 5.15 7.16
N SER A 77 5.83 5.69 8.03
CA SER A 77 6.18 6.78 8.93
C SER A 77 6.26 6.25 10.36
N THR A 78 7.13 6.81 11.17
CA THR A 78 7.23 6.57 12.62
C THR A 78 7.00 7.83 13.44
N ASN A 79 6.66 8.94 12.78
CA ASN A 79 6.49 10.26 13.39
C ASN A 79 5.18 10.96 12.95
N GLY A 80 4.14 10.16 12.71
CA GLY A 80 2.82 10.68 12.41
C GLY A 80 2.69 11.34 11.04
N GLY A 81 3.49 10.89 10.06
CA GLY A 81 3.47 11.39 8.69
C GLY A 81 4.39 12.58 8.43
N LYS A 82 5.20 13.03 9.39
CA LYS A 82 6.16 14.12 9.17
C LYS A 82 7.25 13.72 8.18
N THR A 83 7.69 12.46 8.22
CA THR A 83 8.62 11.86 7.25
C THR A 83 8.18 10.47 6.86
N TRP A 84 8.58 10.05 5.66
CA TRP A 84 8.22 8.76 5.07
C TRP A 84 9.47 8.03 4.59
N LYS A 85 9.58 6.74 4.94
CA LYS A 85 10.58 5.82 4.40
C LYS A 85 9.88 4.81 3.50
N LYS A 86 10.38 4.59 2.28
CA LYS A 86 9.93 3.48 1.45
C LYS A 86 10.52 2.19 2.00
N VAL A 87 9.67 1.27 2.44
CA VAL A 87 10.06 0.01 3.12
C VAL A 87 9.86 -1.22 2.23
N LEU A 88 9.06 -1.12 1.17
CA LEU A 88 8.95 -2.13 0.12
C LEU A 88 8.96 -1.43 -1.23
N TYR A 89 9.88 -1.83 -2.08
CA TYR A 89 9.95 -1.45 -3.50
C TYR A 89 10.28 -2.70 -4.33
N ILE A 90 9.56 -2.95 -5.38
CA ILE A 90 9.74 -4.12 -6.24
C ILE A 90 10.40 -3.69 -7.55
N ASN A 91 9.72 -2.87 -8.32
CA ASN A 91 10.20 -2.22 -9.53
C ASN A 91 9.26 -1.05 -9.92
N GLU A 92 9.59 -0.32 -10.98
CA GLU A 92 8.83 0.85 -11.47
C GLU A 92 7.47 0.52 -12.08
N PHE A 93 7.16 -0.75 -12.32
CA PHE A 93 5.87 -1.21 -12.87
C PHE A 93 4.93 -1.76 -11.81
N THR A 94 5.44 -2.07 -10.61
CA THR A 94 4.71 -2.81 -9.57
C THR A 94 4.45 -1.93 -8.35
N GLY A 95 3.19 -1.60 -8.12
CA GLY A 95 2.72 -0.92 -6.92
C GLY A 95 2.13 -1.88 -5.90
N VAL A 96 1.68 -1.36 -4.75
CA VAL A 96 0.99 -2.13 -3.72
C VAL A 96 -0.44 -1.63 -3.62
N VAL A 97 -1.41 -2.54 -3.81
CA VAL A 97 -2.85 -2.21 -3.83
C VAL A 97 -3.48 -2.28 -2.44
N THR A 98 -2.99 -3.20 -1.61
CA THR A 98 -3.46 -3.33 -0.24
C THR A 98 -2.35 -3.83 0.66
N ILE A 99 -2.46 -3.49 1.93
CA ILE A 99 -1.60 -3.96 3.00
C ILE A 99 -2.50 -4.36 4.17
N GLU A 100 -2.19 -5.48 4.82
CA GLU A 100 -2.88 -5.96 6.01
C GLU A 100 -1.86 -6.15 7.12
N MET A 101 -2.25 -5.80 8.34
CA MET A 101 -1.46 -6.00 9.55
C MET A 101 -2.09 -7.14 10.35
N ASP A 102 -1.28 -8.03 10.87
CA ASP A 102 -1.73 -9.05 11.80
C ASP A 102 -2.35 -8.40 13.04
N LYS A 103 -3.46 -8.96 13.51
CA LYS A 103 -4.23 -8.36 14.61
C LYS A 103 -3.58 -8.58 15.98
N ASN A 104 -2.73 -9.60 16.10
CA ASN A 104 -2.07 -9.99 17.35
C ASN A 104 -0.62 -9.50 17.40
N ASP A 105 0.08 -9.47 16.24
CA ASP A 105 1.45 -8.97 16.16
C ASP A 105 1.57 -7.88 15.05
N PRO A 106 1.61 -6.60 15.41
CA PRO A 106 1.74 -5.50 14.46
C PRO A 106 3.05 -5.48 13.66
N ASN A 107 4.05 -6.29 14.02
CA ASN A 107 5.26 -6.44 13.23
C ASN A 107 5.05 -7.33 12.00
N ILE A 108 3.99 -8.13 11.98
CA ILE A 108 3.63 -8.97 10.85
C ILE A 108 2.67 -8.19 9.94
N LEU A 109 3.12 -7.96 8.69
CA LEU A 109 2.28 -7.35 7.67
C LEU A 109 2.36 -8.15 6.37
N TYR A 110 1.28 -8.08 5.61
CA TYR A 110 1.15 -8.67 4.29
C TYR A 110 0.82 -7.56 3.29
N ALA A 111 1.51 -7.54 2.16
CA ALA A 111 1.31 -6.56 1.10
C ALA A 111 0.98 -7.28 -0.21
N ALA A 112 -0.14 -6.92 -0.85
CA ALA A 112 -0.47 -7.38 -2.18
C ALA A 112 0.11 -6.42 -3.22
N ALA A 113 1.13 -6.88 -3.91
CA ALA A 113 1.76 -6.16 -5.00
C ALA A 113 1.04 -6.44 -6.33
N TYR A 114 0.96 -5.42 -7.17
CA TYR A 114 0.28 -5.49 -8.43
C TYR A 114 1.08 -4.78 -9.52
N GLN A 115 1.58 -5.55 -10.48
CA GLN A 115 2.22 -5.00 -11.67
C GLN A 115 1.14 -4.50 -12.62
N ARG A 116 1.10 -3.18 -12.80
CA ARG A 116 0.04 -2.52 -13.57
C ARG A 116 0.59 -1.36 -14.39
N MET A 117 0.25 -1.36 -15.66
CA MET A 117 0.54 -0.26 -16.58
C MET A 117 -0.67 0.02 -17.47
N ARG A 118 -1.04 1.28 -17.59
CA ARG A 118 -2.07 1.74 -18.51
C ARG A 118 -1.42 2.45 -19.70
N LYS A 119 -1.88 2.12 -20.88
CA LYS A 119 -1.51 2.79 -22.12
C LYS A 119 -2.78 3.21 -22.87
N VAL A 120 -2.68 4.13 -23.81
CA VAL A 120 -3.81 4.57 -24.64
C VAL A 120 -4.42 3.40 -25.41
N TRP A 121 -3.57 2.48 -25.87
CA TRP A 121 -3.94 1.32 -26.69
C TRP A 121 -4.01 0.00 -25.91
N GLY A 122 -3.83 0.02 -24.60
CA GLY A 122 -3.83 -1.24 -23.85
C GLY A 122 -3.67 -1.10 -22.35
N PHE A 123 -3.84 -2.24 -21.70
CA PHE A 123 -3.76 -2.36 -20.26
C PHE A 123 -2.98 -3.62 -19.88
N ASN A 124 -1.92 -3.46 -19.10
CA ASN A 124 -1.24 -4.57 -18.45
C ASN A 124 -1.73 -4.68 -17.00
N GLY A 125 -2.38 -5.79 -16.68
CA GLY A 125 -2.98 -6.06 -15.37
C GLY A 125 -2.44 -7.33 -14.73
N GLY A 126 -1.13 -7.51 -14.74
CA GLY A 126 -0.43 -8.64 -14.11
C GLY A 126 1.03 -8.66 -14.49
N GLY A 127 1.79 -9.53 -13.86
CA GLY A 127 3.20 -9.71 -14.20
C GLY A 127 4.03 -10.31 -13.07
N PRO A 128 5.32 -10.56 -13.31
CA PRO A 128 6.21 -11.23 -12.35
C PRO A 128 6.42 -10.46 -11.04
N GLY A 129 6.19 -9.14 -11.04
CA GLY A 129 6.22 -8.32 -9.83
C GLY A 129 4.99 -8.48 -8.94
N SER A 130 3.85 -8.92 -9.50
CA SER A 130 2.65 -9.19 -8.71
C SER A 130 2.86 -10.35 -7.73
N GLY A 131 2.21 -10.28 -6.58
CA GLY A 131 2.29 -11.33 -5.57
C GLY A 131 2.03 -10.81 -4.17
N ILE A 132 2.14 -11.70 -3.20
CA ILE A 132 2.00 -11.39 -1.79
C ILE A 132 3.41 -11.30 -1.18
N TYR A 133 3.66 -10.23 -0.46
CA TYR A 133 4.90 -10.00 0.28
C TYR A 133 4.59 -9.95 1.77
N LYS A 134 5.41 -10.63 2.58
CA LYS A 134 5.28 -10.71 4.03
C LYS A 134 6.50 -10.09 4.71
N THR A 135 6.27 -9.36 5.77
CA THR A 135 7.29 -8.96 6.75
C THR A 135 6.92 -9.50 8.13
N THR A 136 7.92 -9.76 8.97
CA THR A 136 7.77 -10.15 10.38
C THR A 136 8.51 -9.21 11.32
N ASN A 137 9.03 -8.09 10.80
CA ASN A 137 9.85 -7.13 11.52
C ASN A 137 9.44 -5.67 11.26
N GLY A 138 8.13 -5.45 11.10
CA GLY A 138 7.57 -4.11 10.93
C GLY A 138 8.00 -3.42 9.63
N GLY A 139 8.27 -4.20 8.59
CA GLY A 139 8.62 -3.69 7.26
C GLY A 139 10.11 -3.45 7.03
N ASN A 140 11.00 -3.89 7.93
CA ASN A 140 12.44 -3.73 7.68
C ASN A 140 12.93 -4.65 6.56
N THR A 141 12.38 -5.87 6.47
CA THR A 141 12.61 -6.80 5.37
C THR A 141 11.30 -7.42 4.91
N TRP A 142 11.23 -7.81 3.63
CA TRP A 142 10.05 -8.40 3.02
C TRP A 142 10.45 -9.64 2.21
N THR A 143 9.63 -10.68 2.29
CA THR A 143 9.79 -11.93 1.55
C THR A 143 8.57 -12.14 0.65
N LYS A 144 8.78 -12.41 -0.63
CA LYS A 144 7.70 -12.80 -1.55
C LYS A 144 7.23 -14.22 -1.21
N LEU A 145 5.92 -14.39 -1.04
CA LEU A 145 5.31 -15.71 -0.80
C LEU A 145 5.01 -16.37 -2.15
N SER A 146 5.31 -17.66 -2.25
CA SER A 146 5.04 -18.47 -3.46
C SER A 146 4.33 -19.77 -3.15
N LYS A 147 4.56 -20.35 -1.99
CA LYS A 147 4.01 -21.66 -1.62
C LYS A 147 2.48 -21.60 -1.48
N GLY A 148 1.78 -22.49 -2.19
CA GLY A 148 0.32 -22.58 -2.16
C GLY A 148 -0.42 -21.53 -3.00
N LEU A 149 0.31 -20.63 -3.68
CA LEU A 149 -0.28 -19.67 -4.61
C LEU A 149 -0.27 -20.22 -6.05
N PRO A 150 -1.18 -19.75 -6.92
CA PRO A 150 -1.18 -20.13 -8.33
C PRO A 150 0.17 -19.82 -8.99
N PRO A 151 0.66 -20.68 -9.89
CA PRO A 151 1.88 -20.42 -10.64
C PRO A 151 1.68 -19.33 -11.70
N GLY A 152 2.79 -18.75 -12.19
CA GLY A 152 2.79 -17.76 -13.25
C GLY A 152 2.56 -16.33 -12.81
N ASN A 153 2.11 -15.48 -13.75
CA ASN A 153 1.87 -14.08 -13.50
C ASN A 153 0.53 -13.85 -12.78
N LEU A 154 0.59 -13.24 -11.63
CA LEU A 154 -0.60 -12.89 -10.86
C LEU A 154 -1.13 -11.50 -11.24
N GLY A 155 -2.44 -11.33 -11.17
CA GLY A 155 -3.12 -10.06 -11.29
C GLY A 155 -3.26 -9.34 -9.96
N ARG A 156 -4.39 -8.64 -9.78
CA ARG A 156 -4.73 -7.97 -8.53
C ARG A 156 -5.16 -8.98 -7.46
N ILE A 157 -4.63 -8.82 -6.26
CA ILE A 157 -4.90 -9.69 -5.11
C ILE A 157 -5.56 -8.86 -4.01
N GLY A 158 -6.66 -9.35 -3.46
CA GLY A 158 -7.24 -8.87 -2.21
C GLY A 158 -6.67 -9.65 -1.02
N LEU A 159 -6.49 -9.00 0.11
CA LEU A 159 -6.03 -9.61 1.36
C LEU A 159 -6.96 -9.28 2.50
N ALA A 160 -7.10 -10.23 3.41
CA ALA A 160 -7.75 -10.02 4.70
C ALA A 160 -7.06 -10.91 5.75
N THR A 161 -6.90 -10.41 6.98
CA THR A 161 -6.34 -11.16 8.10
C THR A 161 -7.43 -11.55 9.08
N SER A 162 -7.39 -12.80 9.57
CA SER A 162 -8.33 -13.26 10.60
C SER A 162 -8.03 -12.58 11.94
N ARG A 163 -9.10 -12.20 12.66
CA ARG A 163 -8.96 -11.65 14.04
C ARG A 163 -8.71 -12.72 15.08
N SER A 164 -9.25 -13.92 14.88
CA SER A 164 -9.21 -15.03 15.84
C SER A 164 -8.01 -15.95 15.62
N ARG A 165 -7.43 -15.97 14.41
CA ARG A 165 -6.31 -16.84 14.06
C ARG A 165 -5.29 -16.07 13.23
N SER A 166 -4.18 -15.68 13.84
CA SER A 166 -3.10 -14.89 13.21
C SER A 166 -2.36 -15.62 12.06
N ASN A 167 -2.49 -16.95 11.99
CA ASN A 167 -1.91 -17.75 10.91
C ASN A 167 -2.81 -17.87 9.66
N ILE A 168 -3.98 -17.23 9.65
CA ILE A 168 -4.91 -17.22 8.50
C ILE A 168 -4.93 -15.83 7.86
N VAL A 169 -4.58 -15.80 6.58
CA VAL A 169 -4.58 -14.62 5.69
C VAL A 169 -5.35 -14.96 4.44
#